data_f3c908d4dd9e4b37e33c410b7f5a9a90
#
_entry.id   f3c908d4dd9e4b37e33c410b7f5a9a90
#
_cell.length_a   1.000
_cell.length_b   1.000
_cell.length_c   1.000
_cell.angle_alpha   90.00
_cell.angle_beta   90.00
_cell.angle_gamma   90.00
#
_symmetry.space_group_name_H-M   'P 1'
#
loop_
_entity.id
_entity.type
_entity.pdbx_description
1 polymer ?
#
loop_
_entity_poly.entity_id
_entity_poly.type
_entity_poly.pdbx_seq_one_letter_code
_entity_poly.pdbx_strand_id
1 'polypeptide(L)'
;MAWTPPPPRTGHPYYMHDAIYAQPGALRLVTRGQEATFAAAAERLQAMERVLLSGIGTSWHATLVGELLFAHVGRLGHRVRAFHSFEFKNSWPEPDPRTGVVVVSHRGTKRFSLEALAKAKAGGGVAVVITGKGSGEGLAIADYTLRTVDQEASAAHTISYTCAMMLLAALAAEMGGADDVRHELEGIPDHLALLLGQEAWDDLAARFATRRCYYFIGGGPNTATALEAALKMNEASYAKTVGMNCEQFLHGPWAALEADDVVFVIAPPGPSYERCLAVARAAREVGAPVVALVREDDKEIAALAAETIAIPPVNELLSPLLTVVPLQLFTYHTALQRGANPDTMRADQPAHGRARASLAL
;
A
#
# COMPACT_ATOMS: atom_id res chain seq x y z
N MET A 1 3.82 27.05 -6.08
CA MET A 1 4.75 27.10 -4.92
C MET A 1 5.08 25.69 -4.51
N ALA A 2 6.32 25.40 -4.18
CA ALA A 2 6.69 24.09 -3.63
C ALA A 2 5.95 23.88 -2.29
N TRP A 3 5.43 22.68 -2.08
CA TRP A 3 4.78 22.32 -0.82
C TRP A 3 5.77 22.36 0.35
N THR A 4 5.38 22.98 1.44
CA THR A 4 6.17 23.04 2.67
C THR A 4 5.45 22.28 3.76
N PRO A 5 6.11 21.32 4.46
CA PRO A 5 5.49 20.59 5.55
C PRO A 5 5.07 21.51 6.68
N PRO A 6 3.93 21.29 7.32
CA PRO A 6 3.52 22.04 8.51
C PRO A 6 4.50 21.77 9.68
N PRO A 7 4.47 22.59 10.73
CA PRO A 7 5.28 22.35 11.93
C PRO A 7 5.05 20.94 12.50
N PRO A 8 6.10 20.25 12.97
CA PRO A 8 5.93 18.91 13.53
C PRO A 8 5.06 18.94 14.80
N ARG A 9 4.24 17.91 14.97
CA ARG A 9 3.48 17.70 16.21
C ARG A 9 4.33 16.91 17.21
N THR A 10 4.14 17.18 18.49
CA THR A 10 4.90 16.54 19.59
C THR A 10 4.08 15.58 20.43
N GLY A 11 2.81 15.37 20.08
CA GLY A 11 1.88 14.49 20.79
C GLY A 11 0.67 14.12 19.94
N HIS A 12 -0.10 13.15 20.45
CA HIS A 12 -1.36 12.70 19.84
C HIS A 12 -2.41 13.83 19.84
N PRO A 13 -3.21 13.95 18.73
CA PRO A 13 -3.10 13.20 17.48
C PRO A 13 -1.98 13.72 16.58
N TYR A 14 -1.19 12.80 16.01
CA TYR A 14 -0.18 13.09 15.01
C TYR A 14 -0.79 13.21 13.61
N TYR A 15 -0.05 13.72 12.61
CA TYR A 15 -0.54 13.85 11.24
C TYR A 15 -0.87 12.49 10.59
N MET A 16 -0.14 11.44 10.94
CA MET A 16 -0.47 10.07 10.49
C MET A 16 -1.87 9.65 10.93
N HIS A 17 -2.28 10.00 12.18
CA HIS A 17 -3.65 9.75 12.66
C HIS A 17 -4.69 10.44 11.79
N ASP A 18 -4.52 11.75 11.57
CA ASP A 18 -5.48 12.52 10.77
C ASP A 18 -5.58 11.97 9.35
N ALA A 19 -4.44 11.59 8.75
CA ALA A 19 -4.40 10.98 7.43
C ALA A 19 -5.13 9.63 7.38
N ILE A 20 -4.99 8.78 8.40
CA ILE A 20 -5.70 7.49 8.48
C ILE A 20 -7.22 7.71 8.54
N TYR A 21 -7.68 8.60 9.41
CA TYR A 21 -9.13 8.85 9.58
C TYR A 21 -9.76 9.66 8.43
N ALA A 22 -8.97 10.36 7.64
CA ALA A 22 -9.45 11.08 6.46
C ALA A 22 -9.68 10.17 5.23
N GLN A 23 -9.23 8.91 5.24
CA GLN A 23 -9.28 8.02 4.09
C GLN A 23 -10.69 7.82 3.50
N PRO A 24 -11.75 7.56 4.29
CA PRO A 24 -13.09 7.37 3.70
C PRO A 24 -13.55 8.57 2.88
N GLY A 25 -13.36 9.78 3.41
CA GLY A 25 -13.71 11.02 2.71
C GLY A 25 -12.88 11.23 1.44
N ALA A 26 -11.59 10.96 1.50
CA ALA A 26 -10.69 11.10 0.36
C ALA A 26 -11.03 10.10 -0.76
N LEU A 27 -11.28 8.84 -0.43
CA LEU A 27 -11.60 7.81 -1.42
C LEU A 27 -12.93 8.09 -2.14
N ARG A 28 -13.93 8.69 -1.48
CA ARG A 28 -15.17 9.14 -2.12
C ARG A 28 -14.96 10.20 -3.20
N LEU A 29 -13.89 10.97 -3.10
CA LEU A 29 -13.65 12.14 -3.93
C LEU A 29 -12.51 11.95 -4.93
N VAL A 30 -11.61 11.00 -4.72
CA VAL A 30 -10.34 10.92 -5.46
C VAL A 30 -10.50 10.69 -6.96
N THR A 31 -11.59 10.06 -7.39
CA THR A 31 -11.88 9.85 -8.82
C THR A 31 -12.63 11.01 -9.47
N ARG A 32 -13.28 11.87 -8.67
CA ARG A 32 -14.16 12.93 -9.17
C ARG A 32 -13.39 14.06 -9.86
N GLY A 33 -13.96 14.54 -10.97
CA GLY A 33 -13.40 15.62 -11.76
C GLY A 33 -12.17 15.21 -12.59
N GLN A 34 -11.92 13.90 -12.70
CA GLN A 34 -10.83 13.32 -13.49
C GLN A 34 -11.35 12.34 -14.56
N GLU A 35 -12.65 12.22 -14.74
CA GLU A 35 -13.32 11.20 -15.57
C GLU A 35 -12.79 11.20 -17.01
N ALA A 36 -12.65 12.37 -17.62
CA ALA A 36 -12.11 12.50 -18.98
C ALA A 36 -10.64 12.03 -19.06
N THR A 37 -9.84 12.29 -18.04
CA THR A 37 -8.45 11.85 -17.96
C THR A 37 -8.37 10.33 -17.77
N PHE A 38 -9.27 9.75 -16.95
CA PHE A 38 -9.39 8.29 -16.79
C PHE A 38 -9.72 7.63 -18.11
N ALA A 39 -10.77 8.07 -18.81
CA ALA A 39 -11.20 7.50 -20.08
C ALA A 39 -10.08 7.54 -21.13
N ALA A 40 -9.44 8.71 -21.28
CA ALA A 40 -8.34 8.86 -22.25
C ALA A 40 -7.10 8.02 -21.90
N ALA A 41 -6.72 7.98 -20.61
CA ALA A 41 -5.59 7.15 -20.17
C ALA A 41 -5.88 5.65 -20.31
N ALA A 42 -7.10 5.21 -19.97
CA ALA A 42 -7.54 3.83 -20.09
C ALA A 42 -7.53 3.35 -21.56
N GLU A 43 -8.12 4.14 -22.47
CA GLU A 43 -8.11 3.84 -23.89
C GLU A 43 -6.69 3.66 -24.43
N ARG A 44 -5.81 4.61 -24.08
CA ARG A 44 -4.42 4.58 -24.56
C ARG A 44 -3.62 3.43 -23.97
N LEU A 45 -3.77 3.11 -22.68
CA LEU A 45 -3.08 1.98 -22.04
C LEU A 45 -3.60 0.64 -22.57
N GLN A 46 -4.91 0.50 -22.80
CA GLN A 46 -5.49 -0.73 -23.33
C GLN A 46 -4.96 -1.07 -24.73
N ALA A 47 -4.66 -0.05 -25.54
CA ALA A 47 -4.09 -0.21 -26.88
C ALA A 47 -2.59 -0.60 -26.88
N MET A 48 -1.89 -0.54 -25.73
CA MET A 48 -0.46 -0.87 -25.67
C MET A 48 -0.23 -2.39 -25.69
N GLU A 49 0.86 -2.83 -26.30
CA GLU A 49 1.27 -4.23 -26.26
C GLU A 49 1.76 -4.63 -24.86
N ARG A 50 2.31 -3.68 -24.12
CA ARG A 50 2.79 -3.86 -22.74
C ARG A 50 2.45 -2.64 -21.91
N VAL A 51 2.13 -2.88 -20.64
CA VAL A 51 1.94 -1.82 -19.64
C VAL A 51 2.85 -2.11 -18.44
N LEU A 52 3.71 -1.17 -18.11
CA LEU A 52 4.66 -1.27 -17.01
C LEU A 52 4.26 -0.29 -15.90
N LEU A 53 4.17 -0.78 -14.68
CA LEU A 53 3.87 0.03 -13.51
C LEU A 53 5.18 0.28 -12.74
N SER A 54 5.39 1.49 -12.22
CA SER A 54 6.64 1.82 -11.54
C SER A 54 6.41 2.69 -10.29
N GLY A 55 7.08 2.34 -9.19
CA GLY A 55 7.01 3.06 -7.92
C GLY A 55 8.20 2.77 -7.00
N ILE A 56 8.30 3.48 -5.87
CA ILE A 56 9.31 3.28 -4.83
C ILE A 56 8.62 3.17 -3.47
N GLY A 57 9.03 2.20 -2.62
CA GLY A 57 8.45 2.00 -1.28
C GLY A 57 6.94 1.82 -1.35
N THR A 58 6.19 2.59 -0.58
CA THR A 58 4.72 2.63 -0.59
C THR A 58 4.12 2.70 -2.01
N SER A 59 4.70 3.52 -2.89
CA SER A 59 4.25 3.62 -4.29
C SER A 59 4.52 2.34 -5.08
N TRP A 60 5.61 1.63 -4.80
CA TRP A 60 5.86 0.32 -5.41
C TRP A 60 4.85 -0.72 -4.92
N HIS A 61 4.52 -0.74 -3.62
CA HIS A 61 3.49 -1.64 -3.10
C HIS A 61 2.12 -1.38 -3.76
N ALA A 62 1.77 -0.11 -4.02
CA ALA A 62 0.56 0.21 -4.79
C ALA A 62 0.62 -0.35 -6.21
N THR A 63 1.79 -0.32 -6.87
CA THR A 63 1.94 -0.88 -8.22
C THR A 63 1.85 -2.41 -8.26
N LEU A 64 2.23 -3.12 -7.19
CA LEU A 64 2.02 -4.57 -7.08
C LEU A 64 0.53 -4.94 -7.04
N VAL A 65 -0.29 -4.17 -6.33
CA VAL A 65 -1.76 -4.30 -6.38
C VAL A 65 -2.26 -3.94 -7.78
N GLY A 66 -1.76 -2.84 -8.34
CA GLY A 66 -2.09 -2.39 -9.70
C GLY A 66 -1.80 -3.42 -10.79
N GLU A 67 -0.73 -4.19 -10.67
CA GLU A 67 -0.40 -5.27 -11.61
C GLU A 67 -1.53 -6.30 -11.68
N LEU A 68 -2.01 -6.78 -10.54
CA LEU A 68 -3.11 -7.74 -10.48
C LEU A 68 -4.43 -7.12 -10.96
N LEU A 69 -4.73 -5.88 -10.58
CA LEU A 69 -5.90 -5.15 -11.04
C LEU A 69 -5.90 -4.97 -12.57
N PHE A 70 -4.79 -4.55 -13.14
CA PHE A 70 -4.66 -4.36 -14.59
C PHE A 70 -4.70 -5.68 -15.36
N ALA A 71 -4.09 -6.74 -14.78
CA ALA A 71 -4.10 -8.06 -15.39
C ALA A 71 -5.52 -8.64 -15.47
N HIS A 72 -6.27 -8.60 -14.37
CA HIS A 72 -7.56 -9.27 -14.24
C HIS A 72 -8.73 -8.34 -14.59
N VAL A 73 -8.86 -7.21 -13.91
CA VAL A 73 -9.95 -6.25 -14.10
C VAL A 73 -9.75 -5.47 -15.40
N GLY A 74 -8.55 -4.94 -15.63
CA GLY A 74 -8.18 -4.23 -16.86
C GLY A 74 -8.02 -5.13 -18.09
N ARG A 75 -8.14 -6.46 -17.95
CA ARG A 75 -8.03 -7.47 -19.02
C ARG A 75 -6.72 -7.42 -19.81
N LEU A 76 -5.64 -6.95 -19.20
CA LEU A 76 -4.32 -6.94 -19.84
C LEU A 76 -3.63 -8.32 -19.80
N GLY A 77 -4.02 -9.22 -18.87
CA GLY A 77 -3.39 -10.53 -18.71
C GLY A 77 -1.88 -10.40 -18.49
N HIS A 78 -1.07 -11.09 -19.27
CA HIS A 78 0.39 -11.08 -19.16
C HIS A 78 1.07 -9.82 -19.72
N ARG A 79 0.30 -8.87 -20.27
CA ARG A 79 0.84 -7.62 -20.83
C ARG A 79 1.25 -6.59 -19.77
N VAL A 80 0.94 -6.83 -18.50
CA VAL A 80 1.26 -5.88 -17.41
C VAL A 80 2.31 -6.44 -16.47
N ARG A 81 3.19 -5.54 -15.94
CA ARG A 81 4.18 -5.87 -14.92
C ARG A 81 4.54 -4.66 -14.07
N ALA A 82 4.71 -4.87 -12.75
CA ALA A 82 5.17 -3.85 -11.80
C ALA A 82 6.68 -3.95 -11.55
N PHE A 83 7.32 -2.79 -11.39
CA PHE A 83 8.75 -2.65 -11.13
C PHE A 83 9.01 -1.64 -10.01
N HIS A 84 10.00 -1.92 -9.20
CA HIS A 84 10.63 -0.87 -8.42
C HIS A 84 11.31 0.14 -9.36
N SER A 85 11.10 1.45 -9.15
CA SER A 85 11.59 2.47 -10.11
C SER A 85 13.10 2.43 -10.31
N PHE A 86 13.86 2.05 -9.28
CA PHE A 86 15.31 1.88 -9.39
C PHE A 86 15.66 0.76 -10.40
N GLU A 87 15.01 -0.40 -10.30
CA GLU A 87 15.22 -1.53 -11.19
C GLU A 87 14.75 -1.22 -12.61
N PHE A 88 13.58 -0.58 -12.73
CA PHE A 88 13.06 -0.15 -14.02
C PHE A 88 14.04 0.78 -14.74
N LYS A 89 14.61 1.76 -14.01
CA LYS A 89 15.57 2.71 -14.59
C LYS A 89 16.90 2.05 -14.98
N ASN A 90 17.45 1.22 -14.09
CA ASN A 90 18.86 0.79 -14.22
C ASN A 90 19.05 -0.58 -14.88
N SER A 91 18.08 -1.49 -14.71
CA SER A 91 18.25 -2.90 -15.08
C SER A 91 17.30 -3.36 -16.18
N TRP A 92 16.19 -2.60 -16.42
CA TRP A 92 15.21 -3.01 -17.43
C TRP A 92 15.52 -2.39 -18.80
N PRO A 93 15.24 -3.13 -19.90
CA PRO A 93 15.40 -2.59 -21.26
C PRO A 93 14.64 -1.29 -21.49
N GLU A 94 15.06 -0.52 -22.47
CA GLU A 94 14.35 0.71 -22.86
C GLU A 94 12.95 0.37 -23.37
N PRO A 95 11.89 1.10 -22.91
CA PRO A 95 10.56 1.00 -23.49
C PRO A 95 10.56 1.40 -24.97
N ASP A 96 9.61 0.89 -25.71
CA ASP A 96 9.36 1.25 -27.12
C ASP A 96 7.99 1.97 -27.24
N PRO A 97 7.63 2.48 -28.46
CA PRO A 97 6.36 3.20 -28.65
C PRO A 97 5.09 2.36 -28.39
N ARG A 98 5.23 1.03 -28.25
CA ARG A 98 4.12 0.09 -27.96
C ARG A 98 3.99 -0.19 -26.45
N THR A 99 4.78 0.50 -25.62
CA THR A 99 4.82 0.32 -24.17
C THR A 99 4.15 1.48 -23.47
N GLY A 100 3.10 1.20 -22.67
CA GLY A 100 2.54 2.14 -21.70
C GLY A 100 3.30 2.05 -20.37
N VAL A 101 3.53 3.18 -19.71
CA VAL A 101 4.15 3.22 -18.39
C VAL A 101 3.32 4.04 -17.43
N VAL A 102 2.98 3.48 -16.27
CA VAL A 102 2.28 4.17 -15.19
C VAL A 102 3.26 4.38 -14.03
N VAL A 103 3.58 5.61 -13.71
CA VAL A 103 4.48 5.96 -12.59
C VAL A 103 3.66 6.44 -11.40
N VAL A 104 3.78 5.77 -10.26
CA VAL A 104 3.16 6.21 -9.00
C VAL A 104 4.20 6.93 -8.16
N SER A 105 3.97 8.22 -7.87
CA SER A 105 4.89 9.03 -7.08
C SER A 105 4.16 10.19 -6.40
N HIS A 106 3.78 10.04 -5.12
CA HIS A 106 2.98 11.03 -4.40
C HIS A 106 3.61 12.42 -4.38
N ARG A 107 4.88 12.54 -3.97
CA ARG A 107 5.59 13.84 -3.92
C ARG A 107 6.08 14.33 -5.27
N GLY A 108 6.31 13.44 -6.22
CA GLY A 108 6.86 13.81 -7.53
C GLY A 108 8.27 14.37 -7.50
N THR A 109 9.05 14.08 -6.47
CA THR A 109 10.41 14.59 -6.28
C THR A 109 11.47 13.50 -6.21
N LYS A 110 11.06 12.22 -6.12
CA LYS A 110 11.99 11.11 -5.98
C LYS A 110 12.73 10.85 -7.29
N ARG A 111 14.06 10.94 -7.24
CA ARG A 111 14.95 10.85 -8.40
C ARG A 111 14.58 9.69 -9.34
N PHE A 112 14.55 8.46 -8.84
CA PHE A 112 14.31 7.29 -9.72
C PHE A 112 12.88 7.23 -10.27
N SER A 113 11.88 7.82 -9.60
CA SER A 113 10.54 7.95 -10.18
C SER A 113 10.52 8.95 -11.34
N LEU A 114 11.24 10.07 -11.22
CA LEU A 114 11.39 11.04 -12.31
C LEU A 114 12.18 10.45 -13.48
N GLU A 115 13.27 9.75 -13.20
CA GLU A 115 14.08 9.08 -14.22
C GLU A 115 13.30 7.93 -14.90
N ALA A 116 12.44 7.20 -14.17
CA ALA A 116 11.55 6.21 -14.76
C ALA A 116 10.55 6.84 -15.74
N LEU A 117 9.97 7.98 -15.37
CA LEU A 117 9.08 8.74 -16.26
C LEU A 117 9.81 9.27 -17.49
N ALA A 118 11.01 9.83 -17.30
CA ALA A 118 11.83 10.31 -18.41
C ALA A 118 12.22 9.18 -19.39
N LYS A 119 12.57 8.01 -18.84
CA LYS A 119 12.84 6.79 -19.63
C LYS A 119 11.60 6.35 -20.43
N ALA A 120 10.41 6.36 -19.82
CA ALA A 120 9.16 6.05 -20.50
C ALA A 120 8.89 7.00 -21.67
N LYS A 121 9.07 8.29 -21.47
CA LYS A 121 8.88 9.31 -22.52
C LYS A 121 9.91 9.20 -23.65
N ALA A 122 11.16 8.89 -23.33
CA ALA A 122 12.20 8.66 -24.34
C ALA A 122 11.87 7.46 -25.25
N GLY A 123 11.16 6.45 -24.73
CA GLY A 123 10.68 5.30 -25.49
C GLY A 123 9.55 5.59 -26.47
N GLY A 124 8.94 6.77 -26.39
CA GLY A 124 7.88 7.22 -27.32
C GLY A 124 6.50 6.60 -27.06
N GLY A 125 6.34 5.82 -26.02
CA GLY A 125 5.07 5.23 -25.60
C GLY A 125 4.20 6.16 -24.77
N VAL A 126 3.13 5.62 -24.18
CA VAL A 126 2.20 6.37 -23.30
C VAL A 126 2.74 6.41 -21.89
N ALA A 127 2.80 7.60 -21.30
CA ALA A 127 3.20 7.81 -19.91
C ALA A 127 2.05 8.39 -19.07
N VAL A 128 1.63 7.66 -18.05
CA VAL A 128 0.63 8.07 -17.06
C VAL A 128 1.31 8.26 -15.72
N VAL A 129 0.93 9.30 -14.98
CA VAL A 129 1.41 9.54 -13.63
C VAL A 129 0.24 9.55 -12.65
N ILE A 130 0.41 8.86 -11.52
CA ILE A 130 -0.46 8.97 -10.33
C ILE A 130 0.33 9.70 -9.24
N THR A 131 -0.14 10.89 -8.83
CA THR A 131 0.63 11.77 -7.95
C THR A 131 -0.26 12.61 -7.04
N GLY A 132 0.31 13.18 -5.97
CA GLY A 132 -0.40 14.10 -5.08
C GLY A 132 -0.64 15.47 -5.72
N LYS A 133 -1.62 16.21 -5.20
CA LYS A 133 -1.79 17.63 -5.52
C LYS A 133 -0.56 18.40 -5.01
N GLY A 134 -0.11 19.41 -5.76
CA GLY A 134 1.10 20.16 -5.41
C GLY A 134 2.41 19.38 -5.56
N SER A 135 2.42 18.28 -6.34
CA SER A 135 3.64 17.52 -6.67
C SER A 135 4.61 18.33 -7.52
N GLY A 136 5.89 17.91 -7.51
CA GLY A 136 6.95 18.56 -8.27
C GLY A 136 6.70 18.62 -9.78
N GLU A 137 7.25 19.66 -10.44
CA GLU A 137 7.06 19.91 -11.88
C GLU A 137 7.69 18.86 -12.79
N GLY A 138 8.66 18.05 -12.28
CA GLY A 138 9.30 16.99 -13.05
C GLY A 138 8.37 15.87 -13.56
N LEU A 139 7.12 15.85 -13.07
CA LEU A 139 6.08 14.92 -13.57
C LEU A 139 5.26 15.51 -14.72
N ALA A 140 5.41 16.78 -15.06
CA ALA A 140 4.61 17.46 -16.10
C ALA A 140 4.85 16.94 -17.52
N ILE A 141 5.89 16.13 -17.73
CA ILE A 141 6.18 15.47 -19.02
C ILE A 141 5.26 14.27 -19.32
N ALA A 142 4.46 13.80 -18.36
CA ALA A 142 3.50 12.71 -18.56
C ALA A 142 2.38 13.12 -19.53
N ASP A 143 1.87 12.15 -20.27
CA ASP A 143 0.73 12.38 -21.19
C ASP A 143 -0.57 12.55 -20.41
N TYR A 144 -0.71 11.80 -19.30
CA TYR A 144 -1.87 11.84 -18.42
C TYR A 144 -1.45 11.90 -16.97
N THR A 145 -2.12 12.75 -16.19
CA THR A 145 -1.86 12.91 -14.75
C THR A 145 -3.15 12.68 -13.96
N LEU A 146 -3.14 11.66 -13.10
CA LEU A 146 -4.18 11.38 -12.13
C LEU A 146 -3.74 11.87 -10.75
N ARG A 147 -4.61 12.61 -10.07
CA ARG A 147 -4.30 13.26 -8.79
C ARG A 147 -4.91 12.51 -7.62
N THR A 148 -4.09 12.20 -6.62
CA THR A 148 -4.53 11.71 -5.32
C THR A 148 -4.94 12.89 -4.42
N VAL A 149 -4.57 12.87 -3.15
CA VAL A 149 -4.80 13.93 -2.17
C VAL A 149 -3.68 14.98 -2.16
N ASP A 150 -3.84 16.02 -1.33
CA ASP A 150 -2.77 16.97 -1.03
C ASP A 150 -1.56 16.24 -0.41
N GLN A 151 -0.41 16.93 -0.39
CA GLN A 151 0.82 16.35 0.15
C GLN A 151 0.67 15.99 1.63
N GLU A 152 1.02 14.75 2.01
CA GLU A 152 0.94 14.31 3.40
C GLU A 152 1.99 14.99 4.29
N ALA A 153 1.55 15.43 5.47
CA ALA A 153 2.42 16.03 6.47
C ALA A 153 3.26 14.97 7.21
N SER A 154 2.70 13.78 7.43
CA SER A 154 3.45 12.64 7.96
C SER A 154 4.47 12.14 6.93
N ALA A 155 5.64 11.72 7.38
CA ALA A 155 6.62 11.04 6.54
C ALA A 155 6.22 9.59 6.25
N ALA A 156 5.48 8.95 7.15
CA ALA A 156 4.88 7.63 6.94
C ALA A 156 3.54 7.79 6.20
N HIS A 157 3.58 7.66 4.89
CA HIS A 157 2.43 7.88 4.02
C HIS A 157 1.34 6.81 4.21
N THR A 158 0.07 7.22 4.32
CA THR A 158 -1.09 6.35 4.52
C THR A 158 -2.20 6.63 3.52
N ILE A 159 -2.83 7.79 3.58
CA ILE A 159 -3.95 8.17 2.72
C ILE A 159 -3.55 8.27 1.24
N SER A 160 -2.35 8.70 0.92
CA SER A 160 -1.88 8.74 -0.47
C SER A 160 -1.71 7.34 -1.07
N TYR A 161 -1.40 6.34 -0.25
CA TYR A 161 -1.31 4.95 -0.67
C TYR A 161 -2.68 4.39 -1.07
N THR A 162 -3.68 4.50 -0.19
CA THR A 162 -5.03 4.03 -0.47
C THR A 162 -5.67 4.79 -1.62
N CYS A 163 -5.44 6.09 -1.73
CA CYS A 163 -5.88 6.88 -2.90
C CYS A 163 -5.19 6.43 -4.20
N ALA A 164 -3.90 6.10 -4.17
CA ALA A 164 -3.22 5.58 -5.37
C ALA A 164 -3.79 4.22 -5.79
N MET A 165 -4.05 3.31 -4.84
CA MET A 165 -4.71 2.03 -5.12
C MET A 165 -6.12 2.22 -5.68
N MET A 166 -6.91 3.15 -5.12
CA MET A 166 -8.25 3.47 -5.62
C MET A 166 -8.21 3.97 -7.06
N LEU A 167 -7.24 4.84 -7.41
CA LEU A 167 -7.06 5.32 -8.79
C LEU A 167 -6.61 4.20 -9.73
N LEU A 168 -5.73 3.30 -9.29
CA LEU A 168 -5.33 2.13 -10.08
C LEU A 168 -6.50 1.18 -10.30
N ALA A 169 -7.34 0.93 -9.28
CA ALA A 169 -8.52 0.09 -9.41
C ALA A 169 -9.58 0.71 -10.36
N ALA A 170 -9.84 2.01 -10.22
CA ALA A 170 -10.75 2.73 -11.10
C ALA A 170 -10.24 2.74 -12.55
N LEU A 171 -8.93 2.94 -12.77
CA LEU A 171 -8.32 2.90 -14.09
C LEU A 171 -8.41 1.49 -14.71
N ALA A 172 -8.19 0.44 -13.91
CA ALA A 172 -8.37 -0.93 -14.35
C ALA A 172 -9.83 -1.24 -14.74
N ALA A 173 -10.79 -0.78 -13.94
CA ALA A 173 -12.22 -0.95 -14.21
C ALA A 173 -12.64 -0.22 -15.49
N GLU A 174 -12.10 0.98 -15.75
CA GLU A 174 -12.30 1.73 -16.98
C GLU A 174 -11.74 0.98 -18.18
N MET A 175 -10.51 0.49 -18.12
CA MET A 175 -9.84 -0.28 -19.17
C MET A 175 -10.60 -1.55 -19.53
N GLY A 176 -11.12 -2.27 -18.53
CA GLY A 176 -11.80 -3.55 -18.71
C GLY A 176 -13.31 -3.45 -18.96
N GLY A 177 -13.90 -2.27 -18.80
CA GLY A 177 -15.35 -2.09 -18.81
C GLY A 177 -16.05 -2.87 -17.69
N ALA A 178 -15.45 -2.92 -16.49
CA ALA A 178 -15.89 -3.71 -15.34
C ALA A 178 -16.82 -2.89 -14.44
N ASP A 179 -18.11 -2.84 -14.77
CA ASP A 179 -19.12 -2.06 -14.02
C ASP A 179 -19.36 -2.61 -12.61
N ASP A 180 -19.26 -3.91 -12.43
CA ASP A 180 -19.34 -4.60 -11.14
C ASP A 180 -18.22 -4.12 -10.19
N VAL A 181 -17.00 -4.00 -10.67
CA VAL A 181 -15.87 -3.47 -9.90
C VAL A 181 -16.06 -1.98 -9.61
N ARG A 182 -16.55 -1.18 -10.58
CA ARG A 182 -16.88 0.24 -10.33
C ARG A 182 -17.88 0.40 -9.20
N HIS A 183 -18.94 -0.40 -9.20
CA HIS A 183 -19.95 -0.38 -8.15
C HIS A 183 -19.38 -0.80 -6.79
N GLU A 184 -18.54 -1.83 -6.75
CA GLU A 184 -17.88 -2.27 -5.52
C GLU A 184 -16.94 -1.19 -4.93
N LEU A 185 -16.21 -0.46 -5.80
CA LEU A 185 -15.36 0.66 -5.39
C LEU A 185 -16.14 1.80 -4.71
N GLU A 186 -17.41 2.03 -5.09
CA GLU A 186 -18.29 3.02 -4.45
C GLU A 186 -18.57 2.68 -2.98
N GLY A 187 -18.61 1.40 -2.61
CA GLY A 187 -18.84 0.92 -1.24
C GLY A 187 -17.59 0.92 -0.34
N ILE A 188 -16.38 0.94 -0.91
CA ILE A 188 -15.14 0.89 -0.14
C ILE A 188 -15.04 1.99 0.94
N PRO A 189 -15.39 3.27 0.66
CA PRO A 189 -15.34 4.32 1.70
C PRO A 189 -16.24 4.06 2.90
N ASP A 190 -17.40 3.43 2.70
CA ASP A 190 -18.33 3.11 3.80
C ASP A 190 -17.79 1.95 4.64
N HIS A 191 -17.24 0.92 4.01
CA HIS A 191 -16.55 -0.16 4.70
C HIS A 191 -15.36 0.35 5.53
N LEU A 192 -14.58 1.30 4.99
CA LEU A 192 -13.49 1.93 5.75
C LEU A 192 -13.99 2.74 6.93
N ALA A 193 -15.08 3.46 6.79
CA ALA A 193 -15.66 4.21 7.90
C ALA A 193 -16.10 3.27 9.06
N LEU A 194 -16.63 2.09 8.73
CA LEU A 194 -16.97 1.06 9.72
C LEU A 194 -15.71 0.51 10.41
N LEU A 195 -14.65 0.21 9.67
CA LEU A 195 -13.37 -0.27 10.23
C LEU A 195 -12.73 0.77 11.16
N LEU A 196 -12.73 2.04 10.77
CA LEU A 196 -12.19 3.13 11.57
C LEU A 196 -13.01 3.44 12.82
N GLY A 197 -14.31 3.12 12.82
CA GLY A 197 -15.19 3.25 13.97
C GLY A 197 -15.03 2.16 15.03
N GLN A 198 -14.24 1.11 14.77
CA GLN A 198 -13.92 0.09 15.76
C GLN A 198 -13.04 0.68 16.86
N GLU A 199 -13.42 0.45 18.10
CA GLU A 199 -12.62 0.79 19.29
C GLU A 199 -11.63 -0.34 19.59
N ALA A 200 -10.65 -0.10 20.45
CA ALA A 200 -9.66 -1.09 20.94
C ALA A 200 -8.34 -1.20 20.15
N TRP A 201 -8.03 -0.29 19.23
CA TRP A 201 -6.71 -0.27 18.57
C TRP A 201 -5.55 -0.03 19.55
N ASP A 202 -5.79 0.80 20.59
CA ASP A 202 -4.80 1.07 21.62
C ASP A 202 -4.53 -0.17 22.47
N ASP A 203 -5.58 -0.89 22.88
CA ASP A 203 -5.47 -2.14 23.65
C ASP A 203 -4.74 -3.23 22.83
N LEU A 204 -5.07 -3.36 21.55
CA LEU A 204 -4.38 -4.29 20.64
C LEU A 204 -2.89 -3.95 20.54
N ALA A 205 -2.57 -2.67 20.35
CA ALA A 205 -1.20 -2.20 20.30
C ALA A 205 -0.46 -2.42 21.61
N ALA A 206 -1.07 -2.10 22.75
CA ALA A 206 -0.48 -2.30 24.08
C ALA A 206 -0.08 -3.75 24.34
N ARG A 207 -0.90 -4.72 23.91
CA ARG A 207 -0.64 -6.17 24.04
C ARG A 207 0.57 -6.65 23.25
N PHE A 208 0.88 -6.00 22.13
CA PHE A 208 1.92 -6.46 21.21
C PHE A 208 3.07 -5.45 21.03
N ALA A 209 3.06 -4.26 21.66
CA ALA A 209 4.06 -3.21 21.44
C ALA A 209 5.51 -3.62 21.70
N THR A 210 5.75 -4.62 22.55
CA THR A 210 7.08 -5.05 22.97
C THR A 210 7.57 -6.33 22.32
N ARG A 211 6.85 -6.84 21.30
CA ARG A 211 7.26 -8.05 20.59
C ARG A 211 8.61 -7.87 19.91
N ARG A 212 9.37 -8.98 19.83
CA ARG A 212 10.72 -9.01 19.24
C ARG A 212 10.70 -8.67 17.74
N CYS A 213 9.78 -9.29 16.99
CA CYS A 213 9.59 -9.07 15.57
C CYS A 213 8.10 -9.17 15.21
N TYR A 214 7.70 -8.43 14.18
CA TYR A 214 6.34 -8.44 13.65
C TYR A 214 6.39 -9.02 12.23
N TYR A 215 5.74 -10.15 12.04
CA TYR A 215 5.58 -10.78 10.73
C TYR A 215 4.22 -10.40 10.16
N PHE A 216 4.20 -9.80 8.98
CA PHE A 216 3.00 -9.52 8.21
C PHE A 216 2.97 -10.45 7.02
N ILE A 217 1.98 -11.34 6.96
CA ILE A 217 1.94 -12.41 5.97
C ILE A 217 0.59 -12.38 5.25
N GLY A 218 0.63 -12.32 3.92
CA GLY A 218 -0.55 -12.33 3.06
C GLY A 218 -0.27 -13.00 1.73
N GLY A 219 -1.32 -13.29 0.97
CA GLY A 219 -1.19 -13.90 -0.36
C GLY A 219 -1.89 -13.08 -1.44
N GLY A 220 -1.67 -13.38 -2.71
CA GLY A 220 -2.24 -12.63 -3.81
C GLY A 220 -1.98 -11.12 -3.68
N PRO A 221 -3.02 -10.28 -3.81
CA PRO A 221 -2.89 -8.82 -3.67
C PRO A 221 -2.46 -8.40 -2.26
N ASN A 222 -2.75 -9.20 -1.23
CA ASN A 222 -2.37 -8.93 0.15
C ASN A 222 -0.89 -9.22 0.45
N THR A 223 -0.13 -9.74 -0.49
CA THR A 223 1.34 -9.70 -0.41
C THR A 223 1.82 -8.25 -0.36
N ALA A 224 1.23 -7.37 -1.16
CA ALA A 224 1.53 -5.94 -1.13
C ALA A 224 1.10 -5.28 0.20
N THR A 225 -0.04 -5.69 0.77
CA THR A 225 -0.48 -5.23 2.10
C THR A 225 0.52 -5.65 3.19
N ALA A 226 1.02 -6.88 3.14
CA ALA A 226 2.02 -7.37 4.09
C ALA A 226 3.33 -6.58 4.01
N LEU A 227 3.82 -6.30 2.80
CA LEU A 227 5.01 -5.47 2.57
C LEU A 227 4.80 -4.04 3.06
N GLU A 228 3.63 -3.45 2.80
CA GLU A 228 3.31 -2.08 3.22
C GLU A 228 3.18 -1.97 4.74
N ALA A 229 2.51 -2.92 5.39
CA ALA A 229 2.40 -2.96 6.85
C ALA A 229 3.77 -3.04 7.52
N ALA A 230 4.66 -3.89 7.01
CA ALA A 230 6.03 -3.99 7.51
C ALA A 230 6.79 -2.67 7.32
N LEU A 231 6.66 -2.02 6.15
CA LEU A 231 7.26 -0.72 5.89
C LEU A 231 6.75 0.34 6.87
N LYS A 232 5.43 0.45 7.05
CA LYS A 232 4.83 1.43 7.98
C LYS A 232 5.28 1.22 9.43
N MET A 233 5.34 -0.03 9.89
CA MET A 233 5.85 -0.34 11.23
C MET A 233 7.31 0.07 11.40
N ASN A 234 8.18 -0.17 10.41
CA ASN A 234 9.56 0.30 10.44
C ASN A 234 9.66 1.83 10.49
N GLU A 235 8.85 2.52 9.67
CA GLU A 235 8.88 3.98 9.54
C GLU A 235 8.35 4.70 10.77
N ALA A 236 7.22 4.25 11.32
CA ALA A 236 6.47 4.97 12.35
C ALA A 236 6.79 4.51 13.76
N SER A 237 6.95 3.21 14.02
CA SER A 237 7.16 2.65 15.36
C SER A 237 8.59 2.17 15.62
N TYR A 238 9.44 2.17 14.58
CA TYR A 238 10.85 1.72 14.61
C TYR A 238 11.01 0.26 15.04
N ALA A 239 9.96 -0.54 14.87
CA ALA A 239 9.97 -1.95 15.19
C ALA A 239 10.71 -2.76 14.11
N LYS A 240 11.22 -3.94 14.48
CA LYS A 240 11.73 -4.91 13.50
C LYS A 240 10.56 -5.67 12.90
N THR A 241 10.49 -5.72 11.58
CA THR A 241 9.35 -6.30 10.88
C THR A 241 9.78 -7.11 9.66
N VAL A 242 8.93 -8.06 9.29
CA VAL A 242 9.05 -8.86 8.08
C VAL A 242 7.69 -8.87 7.39
N GLY A 243 7.64 -8.43 6.13
CA GLY A 243 6.46 -8.52 5.27
C GLY A 243 6.74 -9.45 4.10
N MET A 244 5.86 -10.44 3.84
CA MET A 244 6.07 -11.33 2.70
C MET A 244 4.82 -12.11 2.29
N ASN A 245 4.93 -12.77 1.16
CA ASN A 245 3.95 -13.73 0.66
C ASN A 245 3.86 -14.96 1.57
N CYS A 246 2.65 -15.50 1.77
CA CYS A 246 2.40 -16.65 2.64
C CYS A 246 3.17 -17.91 2.20
N GLU A 247 3.24 -18.19 0.91
CA GLU A 247 3.98 -19.33 0.41
C GLU A 247 5.48 -19.15 0.60
N GLN A 248 6.00 -17.94 0.35
CA GLN A 248 7.41 -17.62 0.61
C GLN A 248 7.75 -17.80 2.10
N PHE A 249 6.86 -17.40 3.02
CA PHE A 249 7.06 -17.62 4.45
C PHE A 249 7.18 -19.11 4.80
N LEU A 250 6.33 -19.95 4.23
CA LEU A 250 6.29 -21.39 4.48
C LEU A 250 7.50 -22.14 3.90
N HIS A 251 8.27 -21.53 2.99
CA HIS A 251 9.44 -22.12 2.35
C HIS A 251 10.77 -21.61 2.92
N GLY A 252 10.87 -21.53 4.25
CA GLY A 252 12.13 -21.25 4.96
C GLY A 252 12.01 -20.23 6.07
N PRO A 253 11.52 -18.98 5.84
CA PRO A 253 11.48 -17.93 6.86
C PRO A 253 10.76 -18.29 8.16
N TRP A 254 9.77 -19.20 8.15
CA TRP A 254 9.10 -19.69 9.36
C TRP A 254 10.05 -20.30 10.38
N ALA A 255 11.20 -20.80 9.95
CA ALA A 255 12.21 -21.39 10.85
C ALA A 255 12.88 -20.36 11.79
N ALA A 256 12.74 -19.06 11.50
CA ALA A 256 13.25 -17.98 12.35
C ALA A 256 12.19 -17.44 13.33
N LEU A 257 10.96 -17.98 13.28
CA LEU A 257 9.87 -17.56 14.16
C LEU A 257 10.08 -18.06 15.57
N GLU A 258 9.85 -17.20 16.57
CA GLU A 258 9.95 -17.48 17.98
C GLU A 258 8.65 -17.11 18.71
N ALA A 259 8.42 -17.66 19.90
CA ALA A 259 7.20 -17.41 20.69
C ALA A 259 7.02 -15.94 21.13
N ASP A 260 8.09 -15.16 21.19
CA ASP A 260 8.05 -13.73 21.50
C ASP A 260 7.86 -12.82 20.28
N ASP A 261 7.70 -13.39 19.08
CA ASP A 261 7.25 -12.69 17.87
C ASP A 261 5.72 -12.55 17.85
N VAL A 262 5.19 -11.87 16.84
CA VAL A 262 3.77 -11.84 16.50
C VAL A 262 3.57 -11.96 14.99
N VAL A 263 2.58 -12.76 14.58
CA VAL A 263 2.28 -12.97 13.16
C VAL A 263 0.92 -12.40 12.81
N PHE A 264 0.90 -11.39 11.95
CA PHE A 264 -0.30 -10.85 11.34
C PHE A 264 -0.60 -11.66 10.08
N VAL A 265 -1.72 -12.36 10.07
CA VAL A 265 -2.19 -13.18 8.93
C VAL A 265 -3.29 -12.42 8.21
N ILE A 266 -3.03 -12.00 6.98
CA ILE A 266 -3.96 -11.23 6.14
C ILE A 266 -4.65 -12.20 5.21
N ALA A 267 -5.84 -12.65 5.57
CA ALA A 267 -6.53 -13.76 4.94
C ALA A 267 -8.02 -13.45 4.62
N PRO A 268 -8.31 -12.44 3.79
CA PRO A 268 -9.66 -12.33 3.24
C PRO A 268 -9.98 -13.59 2.41
N PRO A 269 -11.26 -13.90 2.16
CA PRO A 269 -11.64 -15.01 1.30
C PRO A 269 -11.01 -14.87 -0.11
N GLY A 270 -10.41 -15.97 -0.59
CA GLY A 270 -9.76 -15.99 -1.90
C GLY A 270 -8.80 -17.18 -2.07
N PRO A 271 -8.12 -17.29 -3.21
CA PRO A 271 -7.20 -18.40 -3.51
C PRO A 271 -6.06 -18.59 -2.51
N SER A 272 -5.68 -17.52 -1.78
CA SER A 272 -4.57 -17.55 -0.83
C SER A 272 -4.97 -18.05 0.57
N TYR A 273 -6.27 -18.22 0.85
CA TYR A 273 -6.80 -18.50 2.19
C TYR A 273 -6.18 -19.74 2.83
N GLU A 274 -6.16 -20.87 2.14
CA GLU A 274 -5.60 -22.14 2.65
C GLU A 274 -4.12 -22.03 3.03
N ARG A 275 -3.35 -21.22 2.28
CA ARG A 275 -1.94 -21.03 2.59
C ARG A 275 -1.75 -20.08 3.78
N CYS A 276 -2.61 -19.09 3.93
CA CYS A 276 -2.67 -18.25 5.13
C CYS A 276 -3.08 -19.04 6.37
N LEU A 277 -4.02 -19.98 6.25
CA LEU A 277 -4.37 -20.92 7.32
C LEU A 277 -3.17 -21.79 7.74
N ALA A 278 -2.38 -22.27 6.78
CA ALA A 278 -1.15 -23.02 7.09
C ALA A 278 -0.12 -22.15 7.85
N VAL A 279 -0.01 -20.86 7.53
CA VAL A 279 0.82 -19.90 8.28
C VAL A 279 0.34 -19.77 9.73
N ALA A 280 -0.98 -19.60 9.93
CA ALA A 280 -1.57 -19.50 11.27
C ALA A 280 -1.32 -20.75 12.12
N ARG A 281 -1.45 -21.94 11.51
CA ARG A 281 -1.14 -23.21 12.17
C ARG A 281 0.33 -23.31 12.58
N ALA A 282 1.25 -22.96 11.66
CA ALA A 282 2.69 -22.98 11.94
C ALA A 282 3.07 -22.01 13.07
N ALA A 283 2.52 -20.78 13.05
CA ALA A 283 2.76 -19.79 14.09
C ALA A 283 2.27 -20.27 15.45
N ARG A 284 1.09 -20.88 15.52
CA ARG A 284 0.54 -21.44 16.76
C ARG A 284 1.38 -22.59 17.31
N GLU A 285 1.88 -23.50 16.46
CA GLU A 285 2.76 -24.60 16.88
C GLU A 285 4.06 -24.10 17.48
N VAL A 286 4.62 -23.01 16.95
CA VAL A 286 5.81 -22.33 17.51
C VAL A 286 5.49 -21.60 18.83
N GLY A 287 4.22 -21.28 19.07
CA GLY A 287 3.77 -20.49 20.23
C GLY A 287 3.76 -18.98 19.97
N ALA A 288 3.98 -18.53 18.73
CA ALA A 288 3.85 -17.12 18.35
C ALA A 288 2.37 -16.75 18.23
N PRO A 289 1.91 -15.67 18.91
CA PRO A 289 0.52 -15.22 18.78
C PRO A 289 0.21 -14.79 17.34
N VAL A 290 -0.99 -15.14 16.88
CA VAL A 290 -1.54 -14.76 15.59
C VAL A 290 -2.54 -13.64 15.77
N VAL A 291 -2.43 -12.57 14.99
CA VAL A 291 -3.47 -11.55 14.78
C VAL A 291 -4.00 -11.74 13.36
N ALA A 292 -5.27 -12.11 13.22
CA ALA A 292 -5.84 -12.47 11.94
C ALA A 292 -6.75 -11.39 11.39
N LEU A 293 -6.52 -10.98 10.13
CA LEU A 293 -7.43 -10.15 9.35
C LEU A 293 -8.24 -11.09 8.46
N VAL A 294 -9.48 -11.35 8.84
CA VAL A 294 -10.35 -12.37 8.22
C VAL A 294 -11.78 -11.83 8.05
N ARG A 295 -12.60 -12.51 7.29
CA ARG A 295 -14.03 -12.19 7.24
C ARG A 295 -14.67 -12.49 8.62
N GLU A 296 -15.70 -11.74 8.99
CA GLU A 296 -16.38 -11.82 10.29
C GLU A 296 -16.85 -13.24 10.66
N ASP A 297 -17.28 -14.02 9.68
CA ASP A 297 -17.77 -15.39 9.87
C ASP A 297 -16.68 -16.48 9.76
N ASP A 298 -15.42 -16.10 9.64
CA ASP A 298 -14.30 -17.04 9.63
C ASP A 298 -14.23 -17.81 10.96
N LYS A 299 -14.04 -19.13 10.84
CA LYS A 299 -13.96 -20.02 12.02
C LYS A 299 -12.61 -20.72 12.13
N GLU A 300 -11.93 -20.94 11.02
CA GLU A 300 -10.74 -21.77 11.00
C GLU A 300 -9.50 -20.99 11.44
N ILE A 301 -9.22 -19.84 10.81
CA ILE A 301 -8.10 -18.99 11.21
C ILE A 301 -8.43 -18.30 12.54
N ALA A 302 -9.69 -17.89 12.75
CA ALA A 302 -10.13 -17.26 14.00
C ALA A 302 -9.91 -18.19 15.22
N ALA A 303 -10.11 -19.50 15.10
CA ALA A 303 -9.85 -20.46 16.19
C ALA A 303 -8.35 -20.59 16.54
N LEU A 304 -7.45 -20.19 15.65
CA LEU A 304 -6.01 -20.21 15.85
C LEU A 304 -5.46 -18.85 16.34
N ALA A 305 -6.22 -17.77 16.12
CA ALA A 305 -5.79 -16.43 16.41
C ALA A 305 -5.92 -16.06 17.90
N ALA A 306 -4.98 -15.27 18.40
CA ALA A 306 -5.08 -14.58 19.67
C ALA A 306 -6.01 -13.37 19.58
N GLU A 307 -6.12 -12.76 18.39
CA GLU A 307 -7.00 -11.65 18.07
C GLU A 307 -7.45 -11.75 16.62
N THR A 308 -8.68 -11.31 16.36
CA THR A 308 -9.25 -11.22 15.02
C THR A 308 -9.68 -9.81 14.70
N ILE A 309 -9.40 -9.36 13.49
CA ILE A 309 -9.88 -8.11 12.91
C ILE A 309 -10.82 -8.49 11.77
N ALA A 310 -12.10 -8.21 11.95
CA ALA A 310 -13.11 -8.52 10.94
C ALA A 310 -13.00 -7.55 9.75
N ILE A 311 -12.85 -8.11 8.55
CA ILE A 311 -12.81 -7.36 7.30
C ILE A 311 -14.17 -7.51 6.59
N PRO A 312 -14.81 -6.40 6.19
CA PRO A 312 -16.04 -6.46 5.41
C PRO A 312 -15.89 -7.29 4.13
N PRO A 313 -16.97 -7.92 3.64
CA PRO A 313 -16.94 -8.64 2.37
C PRO A 313 -16.51 -7.73 1.22
N VAL A 314 -15.54 -8.17 0.44
CA VAL A 314 -14.99 -7.44 -0.70
C VAL A 314 -14.30 -8.43 -1.64
N ASN A 315 -14.27 -8.11 -2.93
CA ASN A 315 -13.46 -8.86 -3.90
C ASN A 315 -11.99 -8.89 -3.45
N GLU A 316 -11.34 -10.05 -3.53
CA GLU A 316 -9.95 -10.19 -3.07
C GLU A 316 -9.00 -9.17 -3.72
N LEU A 317 -9.19 -8.84 -5.01
CA LEU A 317 -8.35 -7.86 -5.71
C LEU A 317 -8.47 -6.44 -5.14
N LEU A 318 -9.61 -6.11 -4.52
CA LEU A 318 -9.87 -4.83 -3.87
C LEU A 318 -9.58 -4.85 -2.37
N SER A 319 -9.41 -6.04 -1.78
CA SER A 319 -9.22 -6.20 -0.34
C SER A 319 -8.05 -5.41 0.25
N PRO A 320 -6.93 -5.13 -0.47
CA PRO A 320 -5.86 -4.27 0.06
C PRO A 320 -6.33 -2.87 0.47
N LEU A 321 -7.38 -2.34 -0.16
CA LEU A 321 -7.98 -1.05 0.22
C LEU A 321 -8.55 -1.08 1.65
N LEU A 322 -9.01 -2.25 2.11
CA LEU A 322 -9.58 -2.43 3.45
C LEU A 322 -8.55 -2.99 4.44
N THR A 323 -7.79 -4.01 4.04
CA THR A 323 -6.89 -4.74 4.95
C THR A 323 -5.71 -3.92 5.45
N VAL A 324 -5.26 -2.91 4.70
CA VAL A 324 -4.13 -2.07 5.11
C VAL A 324 -4.48 -1.11 6.24
N VAL A 325 -5.73 -0.64 6.32
CA VAL A 325 -6.11 0.42 7.27
C VAL A 325 -6.06 -0.02 8.73
N PRO A 326 -6.57 -1.20 9.13
CA PRO A 326 -6.33 -1.76 10.45
C PRO A 326 -4.84 -1.86 10.83
N LEU A 327 -4.00 -2.22 9.86
CA LEU A 327 -2.56 -2.33 10.08
C LEU A 327 -1.87 -0.96 10.23
N GLN A 328 -2.39 0.07 9.55
CA GLN A 328 -1.97 1.46 9.77
C GLN A 328 -2.34 1.95 11.18
N LEU A 329 -3.56 1.65 11.65
CA LEU A 329 -4.00 1.97 13.00
C LEU A 329 -3.16 1.25 14.07
N PHE A 330 -2.98 -0.06 13.92
CA PHE A 330 -2.10 -0.84 14.79
C PHE A 330 -0.68 -0.25 14.83
N THR A 331 -0.14 0.11 13.68
CA THR A 331 1.18 0.76 13.56
C THR A 331 1.23 2.09 14.32
N TYR A 332 0.20 2.92 14.12
CA TYR A 332 0.10 4.23 14.79
C TYR A 332 0.08 4.08 16.31
N HIS A 333 -0.83 3.25 16.84
CA HIS A 333 -0.94 3.03 18.29
C HIS A 333 0.30 2.34 18.86
N THR A 334 0.92 1.41 18.11
CA THR A 334 2.22 0.84 18.52
C THR A 334 3.31 1.89 18.59
N ALA A 335 3.33 2.89 17.69
CA ALA A 335 4.27 4.01 17.79
C ALA A 335 4.07 4.81 19.09
N LEU A 336 2.81 5.09 19.47
CA LEU A 336 2.50 5.76 20.73
C LEU A 336 2.97 4.97 21.94
N GLN A 337 2.67 3.66 21.98
CA GLN A 337 3.09 2.76 23.08
C GLN A 337 4.63 2.67 23.20
N ARG A 338 5.36 2.84 22.10
CA ARG A 338 6.82 2.84 22.05
C ARG A 338 7.45 4.22 22.27
N GLY A 339 6.65 5.27 22.49
CA GLY A 339 7.12 6.65 22.60
C GLY A 339 7.77 7.18 21.32
N ALA A 340 7.41 6.65 20.17
CA ALA A 340 7.90 7.07 18.86
C ALA A 340 7.00 8.16 18.25
N ASN A 341 7.60 9.11 17.53
CA ASN A 341 6.84 10.05 16.71
C ASN A 341 6.60 9.45 15.32
N PRO A 342 5.37 9.07 14.97
CA PRO A 342 5.07 8.39 13.72
C PRO A 342 5.26 9.26 12.46
N ASP A 343 5.33 10.59 12.63
CA ASP A 343 5.40 11.54 11.51
C ASP A 343 6.81 11.74 10.97
N THR A 344 7.86 11.41 11.74
CA THR A 344 9.23 11.87 11.47
C THR A 344 10.13 10.85 10.78
N MET A 345 9.73 9.58 10.71
CA MET A 345 10.64 8.48 10.30
C MET A 345 11.97 8.57 11.09
N ARG A 346 11.86 8.82 12.38
CA ARG A 346 12.99 8.93 13.33
C ARG A 346 13.98 10.07 13.06
N ALA A 347 13.65 11.02 12.18
CA ALA A 347 14.53 12.15 11.85
C ALA A 347 14.71 13.16 13.00
N ASP A 348 13.81 13.11 13.99
CA ASP A 348 13.88 13.84 15.26
C ASP A 348 15.03 13.36 16.18
N GLN A 349 15.54 12.15 15.94
CA GLN A 349 16.73 11.62 16.67
C GLN A 349 18.01 12.01 15.91
N PRO A 350 19.02 12.64 16.57
CA PRO A 350 20.16 13.25 15.89
C PRO A 350 20.92 12.32 14.94
N ALA A 351 21.17 11.05 15.32
CA ALA A 351 21.89 10.09 14.49
C ALA A 351 21.09 9.71 13.23
N HIS A 352 19.79 9.43 13.39
CA HIS A 352 18.89 9.08 12.30
C HIS A 352 18.59 10.28 11.38
N GLY A 353 18.49 11.50 11.96
CA GLY A 353 18.36 12.73 11.17
C GLY A 353 19.57 12.96 10.26
N ARG A 354 20.79 12.80 10.76
CA ARG A 354 22.01 12.88 9.93
C ARG A 354 22.06 11.78 8.87
N ALA A 355 21.72 10.54 9.25
CA ALA A 355 21.66 9.44 8.28
C ALA A 355 20.67 9.75 7.16
N ARG A 356 19.45 10.19 7.50
CA ARG A 356 18.44 10.58 6.50
C ARG A 356 18.92 11.68 5.57
N ALA A 357 19.59 12.70 6.10
CA ALA A 357 20.13 13.79 5.28
C ALA A 357 21.22 13.31 4.30
N SER A 358 21.93 12.22 4.60
CA SER A 358 22.97 11.65 3.72
C SER A 358 22.41 10.73 2.63
N LEU A 359 21.14 10.33 2.68
CA LEU A 359 20.57 9.34 1.74
C LEU A 359 20.28 9.87 0.34
N ALA A 360 20.39 11.16 0.07
CA ALA A 360 20.13 11.77 -1.25
C ALA A 360 18.83 11.26 -1.93
N LEU A 361 17.71 11.17 -1.17
CA LEU A 361 16.43 10.57 -1.58
C LEU A 361 15.51 11.58 -2.29
#